data_3e4889fca5ea7ec0714ba80026edf941
#
_entry.id   3e4889fca5ea7ec0714ba80026edf941
#
_cell.length_a   1.000
_cell.length_b   1.000
_cell.length_c   1.000
_cell.angle_alpha   90.00
_cell.angle_beta   90.00
_cell.angle_gamma   90.00
#
_symmetry.space_group_name_H-M   'P 1'
#
loop_
_entity.id
_entity.type
_entity.pdbx_description
1 polymer ?
#
loop_
_entity_poly.entity_id
_entity_poly.type
_entity_poly.pdbx_seq_one_letter_code
_entity_poly.pdbx_strand_id
1 'polypeptide(L)'
;MRKIDLIVIHCSATREDRDFTEHNLDVAHRRRGFNGIGYHFYIRKNGDIKTTRPIERVGAHVKGYNAHSIGICYEGGLDAKGKPKDTRTEWQKHSLQVLIKTLQIDYPGCRICGHRDLSPDLNGNGEIEPEEWIKACPCFEVKSMLSKTANTPCHK
;
A
#
# COMPACT_ATOMS: atom_id res chain seq x y z
N MET A 1 -8.75 -0.78 21.79
CA MET A 1 -8.02 -1.02 20.50
C MET A 1 -8.98 -0.76 19.34
N ARG A 2 -8.47 -0.14 18.29
CA ARG A 2 -9.29 0.07 17.10
C ARG A 2 -9.52 -1.23 16.34
N LYS A 3 -10.69 -1.38 15.74
CA LYS A 3 -11.01 -2.55 14.91
C LYS A 3 -10.41 -2.38 13.53
N ILE A 4 -9.69 -3.38 13.05
CA ILE A 4 -9.07 -3.39 11.73
C ILE A 4 -9.68 -4.50 10.88
N ASP A 5 -10.23 -4.14 9.74
CA ASP A 5 -10.84 -5.06 8.79
C ASP A 5 -10.35 -4.84 7.34
N LEU A 6 -9.37 -3.94 7.16
CA LEU A 6 -8.89 -3.55 5.83
C LEU A 6 -7.38 -3.29 5.86
N ILE A 7 -6.67 -3.80 4.86
CA ILE A 7 -5.28 -3.47 4.58
C ILE A 7 -5.23 -2.81 3.21
N VAL A 8 -4.65 -1.61 3.14
CA VAL A 8 -4.58 -0.84 1.89
C VAL A 8 -3.12 -0.69 1.46
N ILE A 9 -2.84 -1.07 0.22
CA ILE A 9 -1.50 -1.00 -0.37
C ILE A 9 -1.38 0.30 -1.16
N HIS A 10 -0.27 1.01 -0.94
CA HIS A 10 0.07 2.28 -1.60
C HIS A 10 1.46 2.22 -2.21
N CYS A 11 1.76 3.19 -3.07
CA CYS A 11 3.13 3.54 -3.46
C CYS A 11 3.42 4.98 -3.00
N SER A 12 4.70 5.30 -2.84
CA SER A 12 5.10 6.66 -2.48
C SER A 12 4.91 7.66 -3.63
N ALA A 13 4.63 7.17 -4.84
CA ALA A 13 4.55 7.96 -6.07
C ALA A 13 5.84 8.75 -6.30
N THR A 14 6.97 8.04 -6.23
CA THR A 14 8.31 8.58 -6.44
C THR A 14 9.02 7.83 -7.55
N ARG A 15 10.00 8.47 -8.19
CA ARG A 15 10.69 7.92 -9.37
C ARG A 15 11.56 6.72 -8.99
N GLU A 16 11.54 5.70 -9.84
CA GLU A 16 12.31 4.47 -9.65
C GLU A 16 13.83 4.68 -9.68
N ASP A 17 14.30 5.77 -10.32
CA ASP A 17 15.72 6.10 -10.43
C ASP A 17 16.24 6.97 -9.27
N ARG A 18 15.43 7.20 -8.24
CA ARG A 18 15.79 7.97 -7.07
C ARG A 18 15.44 7.23 -5.79
N ASP A 19 16.23 7.45 -4.75
CA ASP A 19 15.91 6.97 -3.42
C ASP A 19 14.93 7.94 -2.74
N PHE A 20 13.97 7.35 -2.04
CA PHE A 20 13.01 8.11 -1.22
C PHE A 20 12.93 7.44 0.14
N THR A 21 13.71 7.94 1.09
CA THR A 21 13.82 7.33 2.42
C THR A 21 12.56 7.55 3.25
N GLU A 22 12.39 6.79 4.34
CA GLU A 22 11.34 7.06 5.33
C GLU A 22 11.43 8.47 5.90
N HIS A 23 12.65 9.02 6.02
CA HIS A 23 12.83 10.42 6.43
C HIS A 23 12.27 11.38 5.38
N ASN A 24 12.55 11.15 4.10
CA ASN A 24 12.00 11.96 3.01
C ASN A 24 10.46 11.90 3.00
N LEU A 25 9.91 10.73 3.23
CA LEU A 25 8.47 10.52 3.32
C LEU A 25 7.86 11.28 4.51
N ASP A 26 8.51 11.22 5.67
CA ASP A 26 8.09 11.95 6.87
C ASP A 26 8.06 13.47 6.62
N VAL A 27 9.13 14.00 6.04
CA VAL A 27 9.20 15.44 5.69
C VAL A 27 8.08 15.82 4.74
N ALA A 28 7.83 15.01 3.70
CA ALA A 28 6.77 15.27 2.72
C ALA A 28 5.38 15.29 3.37
N HIS A 29 5.09 14.34 4.25
CA HIS A 29 3.80 14.27 4.95
C HIS A 29 3.62 15.42 5.94
N ARG A 30 4.67 15.79 6.67
CA ARG A 30 4.61 16.95 7.59
C ARG A 30 4.35 18.26 6.85
N ARG A 31 4.92 18.42 5.66
CA ARG A 31 4.65 19.58 4.79
C ARG A 31 3.20 19.65 4.33
N ARG A 32 2.51 18.51 4.27
CA ARG A 32 1.07 18.44 3.97
C ARG A 32 0.19 18.65 5.20
N GLY A 33 0.78 18.89 6.37
CA GLY A 33 0.06 19.13 7.61
C GLY A 33 -0.17 17.88 8.46
N PHE A 34 0.44 16.75 8.12
CA PHE A 34 0.33 15.52 8.91
C PHE A 34 1.31 15.56 10.09
N ASN A 35 0.98 14.81 11.14
CA ASN A 35 1.82 14.65 12.34
C ASN A 35 2.91 13.58 12.17
N GLY A 36 3.31 13.30 10.94
CA GLY A 36 4.27 12.28 10.58
C GLY A 36 3.78 11.46 9.41
N ILE A 37 4.44 10.32 9.15
CA ILE A 37 4.08 9.44 8.04
C ILE A 37 2.68 8.87 8.25
N GLY A 38 1.84 8.95 7.22
CA GLY A 38 0.45 8.48 7.26
C GLY A 38 0.28 6.97 7.12
N TYR A 39 1.31 6.25 6.65
CA TYR A 39 1.30 4.80 6.51
C TYR A 39 1.85 4.13 7.76
N HIS A 40 1.38 2.92 8.05
CA HIS A 40 1.89 2.14 9.19
C HIS A 40 3.21 1.45 8.86
N PHE A 41 3.40 1.04 7.58
CA PHE A 41 4.62 0.40 7.10
C PHE A 41 5.08 1.02 5.80
N TYR A 42 6.40 1.07 5.62
CA TYR A 42 7.05 1.55 4.40
C TYR A 42 8.10 0.54 3.96
N ILE A 43 8.01 0.07 2.72
CA ILE A 43 8.91 -0.95 2.17
C ILE A 43 9.88 -0.28 1.20
N ARG A 44 11.16 -0.28 1.57
CA ARG A 44 12.22 0.29 0.74
C ARG A 44 12.51 -0.60 -0.48
N LYS A 45 13.18 -0.05 -1.48
CA LYS A 45 13.52 -0.78 -2.73
C LYS A 45 14.31 -2.07 -2.48
N ASN A 46 15.13 -2.12 -1.43
CA ASN A 46 15.90 -3.30 -1.04
C ASN A 46 15.07 -4.34 -0.27
N GLY A 47 13.80 -4.08 -0.04
CA GLY A 47 12.91 -4.95 0.70
C GLY A 47 12.82 -4.67 2.19
N ASP A 48 13.59 -3.73 2.73
CA ASP A 48 13.52 -3.38 4.15
C ASP A 48 12.12 -2.88 4.50
N ILE A 49 11.51 -3.48 5.53
CA ILE A 49 10.21 -3.08 6.06
C ILE A 49 10.43 -2.15 7.23
N LYS A 50 9.98 -0.90 7.09
CA LYS A 50 10.07 0.11 8.15
C LYS A 50 8.70 0.26 8.80
N THR A 51 8.65 0.19 10.13
CA THR A 51 7.44 0.54 10.88
C THR A 51 7.43 2.05 11.06
N THR A 52 6.49 2.73 10.43
CA THR A 52 6.47 4.19 10.33
C THR A 52 5.36 4.84 11.16
N ARG A 53 4.35 4.09 11.55
CA ARG A 53 3.30 4.53 12.47
C ARG A 53 2.81 3.32 13.26
N PRO A 54 2.61 3.43 14.57
CA PRO A 54 2.05 2.32 15.35
C PRO A 54 0.67 1.90 14.83
N ILE A 55 0.40 0.61 14.78
CA ILE A 55 -0.88 0.08 14.29
C ILE A 55 -2.05 0.57 15.13
N GLU A 56 -1.85 0.81 16.42
CA GLU A 56 -2.87 1.32 17.34
C GLU A 56 -3.35 2.73 16.96
N ARG A 57 -2.56 3.46 16.21
CA ARG A 57 -2.92 4.80 15.75
C ARG A 57 -3.62 4.75 14.40
N VAL A 58 -4.67 5.53 14.27
CA VAL A 58 -5.33 5.75 12.99
C VAL A 58 -4.34 6.38 12.00
N GLY A 59 -4.24 5.83 10.80
CA GLY A 59 -3.37 6.35 9.77
C GLY A 59 -3.93 7.60 9.08
N ALA A 60 -3.19 8.10 8.12
CA ALA A 60 -3.62 9.20 7.24
C ALA A 60 -3.21 8.85 5.81
N HIS A 61 -3.91 7.87 5.22
CA HIS A 61 -3.55 7.33 3.91
C HIS A 61 -4.73 7.14 2.95
N VAL A 62 -5.96 6.96 3.45
CA VAL A 62 -7.17 6.88 2.61
C VAL A 62 -8.32 7.56 3.33
N LYS A 63 -8.77 8.68 2.82
CA LYS A 63 -9.91 9.41 3.38
C LYS A 63 -11.14 8.50 3.43
N GLY A 64 -11.78 8.45 4.61
CA GLY A 64 -12.97 7.63 4.85
C GLY A 64 -12.69 6.20 5.30
N TYR A 65 -11.43 5.73 5.22
CA TYR A 65 -11.07 4.34 5.56
C TYR A 65 -10.00 4.26 6.64
N ASN A 66 -9.42 5.36 7.05
CA ASN A 66 -8.30 5.38 7.99
C ASN A 66 -8.61 4.73 9.33
N ALA A 67 -9.82 4.91 9.84
CA ALA A 67 -10.19 4.48 11.20
C ALA A 67 -10.12 2.96 11.40
N HIS A 68 -10.31 2.16 10.34
CA HIS A 68 -10.39 0.70 10.44
C HIS A 68 -9.39 -0.02 9.51
N SER A 69 -8.34 0.66 9.06
CA SER A 69 -7.38 0.10 8.11
C SER A 69 -5.93 0.22 8.56
N ILE A 70 -5.10 -0.62 7.93
CA ILE A 70 -3.64 -0.53 7.97
C ILE A 70 -3.16 -0.09 6.59
N GLY A 71 -2.30 0.91 6.54
CA GLY A 71 -1.67 1.37 5.30
C GLY A 71 -0.27 0.84 5.15
N ILE A 72 0.01 0.19 4.01
CA ILE A 72 1.34 -0.27 3.61
C ILE A 72 1.73 0.47 2.34
N CYS A 73 2.89 1.10 2.35
CA CYS A 73 3.41 1.85 1.20
C CYS A 73 4.74 1.25 0.74
N TYR A 74 4.93 1.09 -0.56
CA TYR A 74 6.26 0.75 -1.08
C TYR A 74 6.90 1.97 -1.76
N GLU A 75 8.22 2.04 -1.67
CA GLU A 75 9.03 3.09 -2.30
C GLU A 75 9.01 2.93 -3.81
N GLY A 76 8.46 3.91 -4.54
CA GLY A 76 8.39 3.89 -5.99
C GLY A 76 7.02 4.27 -6.54
N GLY A 77 6.64 3.65 -7.66
CA GLY A 77 5.37 3.85 -8.34
C GLY A 77 5.43 4.77 -9.56
N LEU A 78 6.59 5.38 -9.83
CA LEU A 78 6.79 6.21 -11.02
C LEU A 78 8.04 5.75 -11.78
N ASP A 79 7.97 5.80 -13.11
CA ASP A 79 9.15 5.56 -13.96
C ASP A 79 10.12 6.77 -13.91
N ALA A 80 11.24 6.68 -14.64
CA ALA A 80 12.24 7.73 -14.69
C ALA A 80 11.73 9.05 -15.29
N LYS A 81 10.58 9.03 -15.96
CA LYS A 81 9.91 10.20 -16.53
C LYS A 81 8.78 10.75 -15.66
N GLY A 82 8.55 10.11 -14.49
CA GLY A 82 7.50 10.52 -13.56
C GLY A 82 6.11 9.98 -13.90
N LYS A 83 6.01 8.97 -14.78
CA LYS A 83 4.72 8.34 -15.12
C LYS A 83 4.44 7.14 -14.22
N PRO A 84 3.17 6.90 -13.86
CA PRO A 84 2.79 5.73 -13.07
C PRO A 84 3.29 4.42 -13.69
N LYS A 85 3.92 3.60 -12.87
CA LYS A 85 4.48 2.31 -13.27
C LYS A 85 4.57 1.38 -12.05
N ASP A 86 4.38 0.10 -12.23
CA ASP A 86 4.71 -0.90 -11.21
C ASP A 86 6.24 -1.04 -11.14
N THR A 87 6.84 -0.31 -10.19
CA THR A 87 8.29 -0.27 -10.00
C THR A 87 8.78 -1.22 -8.89
N ARG A 88 7.89 -2.08 -8.38
CA ARG A 88 8.26 -2.98 -7.28
C ARG A 88 9.45 -3.85 -7.69
N THR A 89 10.51 -3.84 -6.85
CA THR A 89 11.62 -4.77 -6.99
C THR A 89 11.17 -6.17 -6.53
N GLU A 90 11.93 -7.20 -6.88
CA GLU A 90 11.66 -8.55 -6.38
C GLU A 90 11.73 -8.62 -4.86
N TRP A 91 12.64 -7.84 -4.24
CA TRP A 91 12.74 -7.69 -2.79
C TRP A 91 11.47 -7.09 -2.19
N GLN A 92 10.91 -6.06 -2.82
CA GLN A 92 9.68 -5.43 -2.37
C GLN A 92 8.48 -6.36 -2.50
N LYS A 93 8.40 -7.10 -3.61
CA LYS A 93 7.33 -8.10 -3.82
C LYS A 93 7.34 -9.16 -2.74
N HIS A 94 8.53 -9.67 -2.41
CA HIS A 94 8.70 -10.67 -1.34
C HIS A 94 8.31 -10.10 0.03
N SER A 95 8.84 -8.93 0.37
CA SER A 95 8.56 -8.29 1.66
C SER A 95 7.08 -7.96 1.83
N LEU A 96 6.43 -7.51 0.76
CA LEU A 96 5.00 -7.20 0.77
C LEU A 96 4.17 -8.45 1.07
N GLN A 97 4.49 -9.58 0.46
CA GLN A 97 3.82 -10.85 0.71
C GLN A 97 4.02 -11.32 2.16
N VAL A 98 5.25 -11.26 2.66
CA VAL A 98 5.57 -11.65 4.04
C VAL A 98 4.82 -10.77 5.04
N LEU A 99 4.81 -9.46 4.83
CA LEU A 99 4.12 -8.53 5.71
C LEU A 99 2.61 -8.78 5.72
N ILE A 100 1.99 -8.97 4.56
CA ILE A 100 0.56 -9.26 4.45
C ILE A 100 0.22 -10.56 5.18
N LYS A 101 0.97 -11.63 4.96
CA LYS A 101 0.75 -12.92 5.64
C LYS A 101 0.87 -12.78 7.16
N THR A 102 1.86 -12.02 7.63
CA THR A 102 2.05 -11.77 9.05
C THR A 102 0.86 -11.01 9.65
N LEU A 103 0.39 -9.98 8.97
CA LEU A 103 -0.76 -9.19 9.42
C LEU A 103 -2.05 -10.02 9.40
N GLN A 104 -2.21 -10.94 8.47
CA GLN A 104 -3.38 -11.82 8.39
C GLN A 104 -3.48 -12.79 9.59
N ILE A 105 -2.37 -13.08 10.26
CA ILE A 105 -2.38 -13.86 11.50
C ILE A 105 -3.10 -13.09 12.61
N ASP A 106 -2.78 -11.81 12.75
CA ASP A 106 -3.36 -10.93 13.77
C ASP A 106 -4.75 -10.42 13.39
N TYR A 107 -5.03 -10.28 12.10
CA TYR A 107 -6.29 -9.74 11.56
C TYR A 107 -6.89 -10.70 10.53
N PRO A 108 -7.32 -11.90 10.95
CA PRO A 108 -7.91 -12.88 10.04
C PRO A 108 -9.21 -12.34 9.43
N GLY A 109 -9.41 -12.61 8.14
CA GLY A 109 -10.57 -12.11 7.40
C GLY A 109 -10.48 -10.66 6.94
N CYS A 110 -9.35 -10.00 7.16
CA CYS A 110 -9.12 -8.64 6.71
C CYS A 110 -9.13 -8.57 5.18
N ARG A 111 -9.88 -7.63 4.61
CA ARG A 111 -9.86 -7.35 3.18
C ARG A 111 -8.54 -6.66 2.81
N ILE A 112 -7.98 -7.02 1.68
CA ILE A 112 -6.73 -6.44 1.18
C ILE A 112 -6.99 -5.85 -0.20
N CYS A 113 -6.65 -4.58 -0.39
CA CYS A 113 -6.86 -3.87 -1.65
C CYS A 113 -5.79 -2.82 -1.89
N GLY A 114 -5.73 -2.31 -3.12
CA GLY A 114 -4.94 -1.13 -3.44
C GLY A 114 -5.72 0.15 -3.19
N HIS A 115 -5.02 1.27 -3.06
CA HIS A 115 -5.67 2.57 -2.89
C HIS A 115 -6.68 2.84 -4.02
N ARG A 116 -6.31 2.56 -5.27
CA ARG A 116 -7.20 2.78 -6.43
C ARG A 116 -8.49 1.98 -6.37
N ASP A 117 -8.49 0.83 -5.68
CA ASP A 117 -9.66 -0.03 -5.54
C ASP A 117 -10.74 0.59 -4.64
N LEU A 118 -10.39 1.61 -3.88
CA LEU A 118 -11.30 2.38 -3.02
C LEU A 118 -11.84 3.63 -3.72
N SER A 119 -11.61 3.77 -5.03
CA SER A 119 -12.21 4.81 -5.84
C SER A 119 -13.72 4.56 -5.95
N PRO A 120 -14.55 5.61 -6.22
CA PRO A 120 -15.99 5.42 -6.32
C PRO A 120 -16.37 4.65 -7.60
N ASP A 121 -17.36 3.78 -7.47
CA ASP A 121 -18.00 3.08 -8.60
C ASP A 121 -18.97 4.05 -9.28
N LEU A 122 -18.48 4.76 -10.28
CA LEU A 122 -19.23 5.85 -10.93
C LEU A 122 -20.34 5.35 -11.85
N ASN A 123 -20.18 4.16 -12.44
CA ASN A 123 -21.17 3.58 -13.37
C ASN A 123 -22.11 2.57 -12.69
N GLY A 124 -21.87 2.23 -11.42
CA GLY A 124 -22.74 1.37 -10.64
C GLY A 124 -22.71 -0.10 -11.01
N ASN A 125 -21.65 -0.57 -11.72
CA ASN A 125 -21.56 -1.98 -12.15
C ASN A 125 -20.96 -2.92 -11.08
N GLY A 126 -20.58 -2.41 -9.91
CA GLY A 126 -20.01 -3.20 -8.83
C GLY A 126 -18.50 -3.43 -8.94
N GLU A 127 -17.85 -2.93 -9.98
CA GLU A 127 -16.40 -3.04 -10.20
C GLU A 127 -15.77 -1.66 -10.35
N ILE A 128 -14.51 -1.53 -9.95
CA ILE A 128 -13.73 -0.29 -10.09
C ILE A 128 -12.80 -0.44 -11.28
N GLU A 129 -13.09 0.32 -12.32
CA GLU A 129 -12.38 0.31 -13.60
C GLU A 129 -11.35 1.45 -13.65
N PRO A 130 -10.32 1.36 -14.53
CA PRO A 130 -9.27 2.40 -14.61
C PRO A 130 -9.80 3.82 -14.79
N GLU A 131 -10.91 3.98 -15.51
CA GLU A 131 -11.55 5.28 -15.74
C GLU A 131 -12.11 5.90 -14.46
N GLU A 132 -12.33 5.08 -13.44
CA GLU A 132 -12.90 5.49 -12.16
C GLU A 132 -11.83 5.79 -11.10
N TRP A 133 -10.55 5.47 -11.38
CA TRP A 133 -9.48 5.67 -10.41
C TRP A 133 -9.25 7.15 -10.13
N ILE A 134 -9.30 7.53 -8.84
CA ILE A 134 -8.87 8.84 -8.39
C ILE A 134 -7.35 8.96 -8.52
N LYS A 135 -6.63 7.86 -8.26
CA LYS A 135 -5.17 7.77 -8.37
C LYS A 135 -4.78 6.39 -8.89
N ALA A 136 -3.66 6.31 -9.60
CA ALA A 136 -3.12 5.03 -10.06
C ALA A 136 -2.51 4.18 -8.93
N CYS A 137 -2.17 4.80 -7.80
CA CYS A 137 -1.59 4.13 -6.63
C CYS A 137 -2.37 2.87 -6.24
N PRO A 138 -1.76 1.72 -6.04
CA PRO A 138 -0.30 1.46 -5.93
C PRO A 138 0.39 1.12 -7.25
N CYS A 139 -0.20 1.36 -8.39
CA CYS A 139 0.34 1.14 -9.75
C CYS A 139 0.50 -0.34 -10.12
N PHE A 140 -0.18 -1.23 -9.45
CA PHE A 140 -0.32 -2.65 -9.79
C PHE A 140 -1.66 -3.17 -9.27
N GLU A 141 -2.09 -4.30 -9.80
CA GLU A 141 -3.34 -4.92 -9.37
C GLU A 141 -3.10 -5.82 -8.14
N VAL A 142 -3.57 -5.39 -6.98
CA VAL A 142 -3.39 -6.11 -5.72
C VAL A 142 -4.09 -7.48 -5.75
N LYS A 143 -5.27 -7.56 -6.35
CA LYS A 143 -6.04 -8.80 -6.48
C LYS A 143 -5.24 -9.89 -7.20
N SER A 144 -4.54 -9.54 -8.27
CA SER A 144 -3.68 -10.48 -9.01
C SER A 144 -2.52 -10.99 -8.16
N MET A 145 -1.91 -10.13 -7.36
CA MET A 145 -0.85 -10.52 -6.43
C MET A 145 -1.36 -11.56 -5.41
N LEU A 146 -2.55 -11.35 -4.86
CA LEU A 146 -3.15 -12.26 -3.87
C LEU A 146 -3.52 -13.61 -4.50
N SER A 147 -4.05 -13.62 -5.71
CA SER A 147 -4.38 -14.85 -6.45
C SER A 147 -3.15 -15.71 -6.69
N LYS A 148 -2.02 -15.12 -7.09
CA LYS A 148 -0.74 -15.83 -7.29
C LYS A 148 -0.24 -16.45 -5.98
N THR A 149 -0.40 -15.75 -4.86
CA THR A 149 -0.01 -16.24 -3.53
C THR A 149 -0.86 -17.43 -3.10
N ALA A 150 -2.17 -17.40 -3.38
CA ALA A 150 -3.10 -18.49 -3.05
C ALA A 150 -2.80 -19.77 -3.85
N ASN A 151 -2.25 -19.64 -5.06
CA ASN A 151 -1.95 -20.74 -5.96
C ASN A 151 -0.54 -21.30 -5.78
N THR A 152 0.26 -20.76 -4.88
CA THR A 152 1.58 -21.30 -4.58
C THR A 152 1.41 -22.61 -3.79
N PRO A 153 1.87 -23.77 -4.31
CA PRO A 153 1.78 -25.01 -3.56
C PRO A 153 2.51 -24.88 -2.22
N CYS A 154 1.83 -25.25 -1.14
CA CYS A 154 2.53 -25.45 0.13
C CYS A 154 3.54 -26.56 -0.03
N HIS A 155 4.80 -26.22 -0.18
CA HIS A 155 5.86 -27.19 -0.07
C HIS A 155 5.98 -27.59 1.39
N LYS A 156 5.57 -28.81 1.66
CA LYS A 156 5.81 -29.43 2.95
C LYS A 156 7.30 -29.80 3.05
#